data_537688896e60e3bf3b755d8e85385358
#
_entry.id   537688896e60e3bf3b755d8e85385358
#
_cell.length_a   1.000
_cell.length_b   1.000
_cell.length_c   1.000
_cell.angle_alpha   90.00
_cell.angle_beta   90.00
_cell.angle_gamma   90.00
#
_symmetry.space_group_name_H-M   'P 1'
#
loop_
_entity.id
_entity.type
_entity.pdbx_description
1 polymer ?
#
loop_
_entity_poly.entity_id
_entity_poly.type
_entity_poly.pdbx_seq_one_letter_code
_entity_poly.pdbx_strand_id
1 'polypeptide(L)'
;MNRHFPPSELIINEDGSIFHLHIKPEQLADKVILVGDPGRVDMVASFFDEDSIECRVESREFRTVTGTYKGKRISCISTGIGTDNIDIVVNELDALANIDFATRTEKSELRSLELVRIGTCGGMQADIPLGSFLVSEKSIGFDGVLAFYAGRDEVSELGFEEALMKHLKWNPKAASPYVVSANKELVERIAQEDMYRGCTISANGFYGPQGRVLRCDIHNPEINDLIESFRYEGHRITNYEMEGSAIAGLALLMGHKAMTVCCVIAQRRIEAANTDYKPFVKKLVETVLDRI
;
A
#
# COMPACT_ATOMS: atom_id res chain seq x y z
N MET A 1 -30.05 1.90 12.78
CA MET A 1 -30.40 2.28 11.39
C MET A 1 -29.10 2.23 10.62
N ASN A 2 -29.07 1.49 9.50
CA ASN A 2 -27.87 1.47 8.64
C ASN A 2 -27.61 2.85 8.07
N ARG A 3 -26.36 3.27 8.02
CA ARG A 3 -25.94 4.55 7.46
C ARG A 3 -26.31 4.61 5.97
N HIS A 4 -26.96 5.71 5.55
CA HIS A 4 -27.28 5.96 4.14
C HIS A 4 -26.27 6.94 3.55
N PHE A 5 -25.81 6.68 2.33
CA PHE A 5 -24.81 7.46 1.61
C PHE A 5 -25.46 8.23 0.45
N PRO A 6 -25.54 9.57 0.50
CA PRO A 6 -26.12 10.36 -0.58
C PRO A 6 -25.24 10.29 -1.86
N PRO A 7 -25.78 10.65 -3.04
CA PRO A 7 -25.03 10.62 -4.32
C PRO A 7 -23.74 11.45 -4.35
N SER A 8 -23.63 12.49 -3.51
CA SER A 8 -22.42 13.30 -3.39
C SER A 8 -21.28 12.60 -2.66
N GLU A 9 -21.61 11.64 -1.78
CA GLU A 9 -20.62 10.86 -1.02
C GLU A 9 -20.26 9.55 -1.73
N LEU A 10 -21.26 8.80 -2.18
CA LEU A 10 -21.08 7.58 -2.95
C LEU A 10 -21.47 7.84 -4.40
N ILE A 11 -20.48 8.10 -5.25
CA ILE A 11 -20.72 8.34 -6.67
C ILE A 11 -20.73 6.99 -7.40
N ILE A 12 -21.85 6.68 -8.06
CA ILE A 12 -22.05 5.48 -8.87
C ILE A 12 -22.30 5.93 -10.32
N ASN A 13 -21.58 5.36 -11.26
CA ASN A 13 -21.74 5.62 -12.69
C ASN A 13 -23.09 5.07 -13.21
N GLU A 14 -23.52 5.51 -14.38
CA GLU A 14 -24.80 5.09 -15.00
C GLU A 14 -24.85 3.58 -15.25
N ASP A 15 -23.70 2.93 -15.47
CA ASP A 15 -23.59 1.49 -15.67
C ASP A 15 -23.60 0.68 -14.35
N GLY A 16 -23.68 1.36 -13.19
CA GLY A 16 -23.67 0.77 -11.86
C GLY A 16 -22.28 0.51 -11.27
N SER A 17 -21.21 0.94 -11.94
CA SER A 17 -19.83 0.84 -11.41
C SER A 17 -19.51 1.97 -10.42
N ILE A 18 -18.52 1.75 -9.55
CA ILE A 18 -17.96 2.81 -8.68
C ILE A 18 -17.20 3.84 -9.52
N PHE A 19 -17.09 5.06 -9.03
CA PHE A 19 -16.72 6.24 -9.83
C PHE A 19 -15.32 6.18 -10.46
N HIS A 20 -14.27 5.92 -9.67
CA HIS A 20 -12.89 5.97 -10.20
C HIS A 20 -12.42 4.60 -10.71
N LEU A 21 -12.58 3.55 -9.91
CA LEU A 21 -12.15 2.20 -10.29
C LEU A 21 -12.98 1.60 -11.42
N HIS A 22 -14.18 2.10 -11.64
CA HIS A 22 -15.10 1.70 -12.72
C HIS A 22 -15.43 0.21 -12.74
N ILE A 23 -15.40 -0.45 -11.58
CA ILE A 23 -15.81 -1.83 -11.38
C ILE A 23 -17.08 -1.91 -10.54
N LYS A 24 -17.75 -3.06 -10.60
CA LYS A 24 -18.98 -3.34 -9.87
C LYS A 24 -18.71 -4.24 -8.67
N PRO A 25 -19.60 -4.27 -7.65
CA PRO A 25 -19.41 -5.08 -6.44
C PRO A 25 -19.13 -6.56 -6.70
N GLU A 26 -19.80 -7.17 -7.68
CA GLU A 26 -19.63 -8.58 -8.05
C GLU A 26 -18.28 -8.87 -8.72
N GLN A 27 -17.62 -7.85 -9.27
CA GLN A 27 -16.32 -7.98 -9.93
C GLN A 27 -15.14 -7.95 -8.95
N LEU A 28 -15.37 -7.60 -7.68
CA LEU A 28 -14.34 -7.52 -6.65
C LEU A 28 -14.17 -8.85 -5.89
N ALA A 29 -12.95 -9.41 -5.88
CA ALA A 29 -12.58 -10.54 -5.03
C ALA A 29 -12.25 -10.08 -3.59
N ASP A 30 -12.28 -11.02 -2.62
CA ASP A 30 -11.87 -10.74 -1.24
C ASP A 30 -10.34 -10.60 -1.10
N LYS A 31 -9.58 -11.28 -1.98
CA LYS A 31 -8.13 -11.17 -2.08
C LYS A 31 -7.76 -10.16 -3.15
N VAL A 32 -7.10 -9.08 -2.75
CA VAL A 32 -6.78 -7.95 -3.64
C VAL A 32 -5.27 -7.71 -3.66
N ILE A 33 -4.69 -7.83 -4.84
CA ILE A 33 -3.32 -7.41 -5.10
C ILE A 33 -3.33 -5.95 -5.54
N LEU A 34 -2.60 -5.08 -4.84
CA LEU A 34 -2.43 -3.69 -5.19
C LEU A 34 -1.02 -3.46 -5.77
N VAL A 35 -0.95 -2.78 -6.90
CA VAL A 35 0.31 -2.43 -7.58
C VAL A 35 0.29 -0.96 -7.99
N GLY A 36 1.44 -0.29 -8.00
CA GLY A 36 1.51 1.13 -8.41
C GLY A 36 1.38 1.30 -9.94
N ASP A 37 2.02 0.42 -10.70
CA ASP A 37 2.15 0.49 -12.15
C ASP A 37 1.03 -0.32 -12.86
N PRO A 38 0.23 0.30 -13.76
CA PRO A 38 -0.78 -0.43 -14.54
C PRO A 38 -0.22 -1.62 -15.35
N GLY A 39 1.02 -1.52 -15.84
CA GLY A 39 1.69 -2.63 -16.54
C GLY A 39 1.98 -3.84 -15.64
N ARG A 40 2.05 -3.64 -14.34
CA ARG A 40 2.21 -4.74 -13.37
C ARG A 40 0.91 -5.52 -13.17
N VAL A 41 -0.25 -4.93 -13.42
CA VAL A 41 -1.53 -5.66 -13.43
C VAL A 41 -1.52 -6.75 -14.49
N ASP A 42 -1.02 -6.45 -15.70
CA ASP A 42 -0.88 -7.45 -16.75
C ASP A 42 0.12 -8.55 -16.38
N MET A 43 1.22 -8.19 -15.69
CA MET A 43 2.17 -9.16 -15.17
C MET A 43 1.53 -10.12 -14.15
N VAL A 44 0.72 -9.61 -13.21
CA VAL A 44 -0.01 -10.44 -12.25
C VAL A 44 -1.05 -11.31 -12.97
N ALA A 45 -1.83 -10.73 -13.87
CA ALA A 45 -2.85 -11.43 -14.64
C ALA A 45 -2.27 -12.54 -15.54
N SER A 46 -1.00 -12.43 -15.96
CA SER A 46 -0.33 -13.47 -16.75
C SER A 46 -0.08 -14.79 -15.98
N PHE A 47 -0.25 -14.78 -14.67
CA PHE A 47 -0.20 -15.98 -13.84
C PHE A 47 -1.57 -16.61 -13.58
N PHE A 48 -2.68 -15.92 -13.92
CA PHE A 48 -4.02 -16.45 -13.67
C PHE A 48 -4.29 -17.69 -14.53
N ASP A 49 -5.15 -18.53 -14.02
CA ASP A 49 -5.56 -19.76 -14.70
C ASP A 49 -6.18 -19.43 -16.08
N GLU A 50 -5.96 -20.29 -17.06
CA GLU A 50 -6.44 -20.10 -18.43
C GLU A 50 -7.97 -19.91 -18.42
N ASP A 51 -8.46 -18.95 -19.21
CA ASP A 51 -9.88 -18.60 -19.33
C ASP A 51 -10.59 -18.19 -18.02
N SER A 52 -9.84 -17.91 -16.93
CA SER A 52 -10.43 -17.54 -15.63
C SER A 52 -10.71 -16.05 -15.46
N ILE A 53 -10.32 -15.21 -16.39
CA ILE A 53 -10.51 -13.75 -16.27
C ILE A 53 -11.98 -13.39 -16.40
N GLU A 54 -12.55 -12.90 -15.29
CA GLU A 54 -13.94 -12.49 -15.18
C GLU A 54 -14.16 -11.02 -15.54
N CYS A 55 -13.14 -10.19 -15.26
CA CYS A 55 -13.22 -8.75 -15.39
C CYS A 55 -11.87 -8.18 -15.82
N ARG A 56 -11.91 -7.26 -16.78
CA ARG A 56 -10.77 -6.43 -17.18
C ARG A 56 -11.29 -5.03 -17.47
N VAL A 57 -10.96 -4.08 -16.61
CA VAL A 57 -11.42 -2.68 -16.69
C VAL A 57 -10.22 -1.75 -16.59
N GLU A 58 -10.26 -0.65 -17.31
CA GLU A 58 -9.29 0.43 -17.27
C GLU A 58 -10.01 1.76 -17.19
N SER A 59 -9.69 2.55 -16.19
CA SER A 59 -10.23 3.90 -15.98
C SER A 59 -9.16 4.78 -15.39
N ARG A 60 -8.77 5.83 -16.06
CA ARG A 60 -7.67 6.72 -15.65
C ARG A 60 -6.36 5.91 -15.45
N GLU A 61 -5.69 6.07 -14.30
CA GLU A 61 -4.52 5.28 -13.87
C GLU A 61 -4.90 3.93 -13.23
N PHE A 62 -6.18 3.68 -13.01
CA PHE A 62 -6.69 2.47 -12.36
C PHE A 62 -7.00 1.40 -13.41
N ARG A 63 -6.26 0.31 -13.36
CA ARG A 63 -6.52 -0.90 -14.16
C ARG A 63 -6.85 -2.03 -13.21
N THR A 64 -7.96 -2.72 -13.45
CA THR A 64 -8.41 -3.87 -12.66
C THR A 64 -8.50 -5.11 -13.53
N VAL A 65 -7.96 -6.23 -13.04
CA VAL A 65 -8.20 -7.56 -13.58
C VAL A 65 -8.60 -8.47 -12.45
N THR A 66 -9.75 -9.14 -12.58
CA THR A 66 -10.19 -10.19 -11.64
C THR A 66 -10.19 -11.51 -12.36
N GLY A 67 -9.65 -12.53 -11.72
CA GLY A 67 -9.57 -13.90 -12.24
C GLY A 67 -9.18 -14.87 -11.14
N THR A 68 -8.74 -16.07 -11.53
CA THR A 68 -8.41 -17.15 -10.60
C THR A 68 -6.95 -17.55 -10.73
N TYR A 69 -6.25 -17.76 -9.62
CA TYR A 69 -4.92 -18.33 -9.55
C TYR A 69 -4.93 -19.57 -8.66
N LYS A 70 -4.67 -20.74 -9.23
CA LYS A 70 -4.70 -22.04 -8.52
C LYS A 70 -5.98 -22.22 -7.68
N GLY A 71 -7.12 -21.87 -8.26
CA GLY A 71 -8.45 -21.97 -7.63
C GLY A 71 -8.79 -20.83 -6.64
N LYS A 72 -7.91 -19.85 -6.43
CA LYS A 72 -8.18 -18.67 -5.60
C LYS A 72 -8.63 -17.50 -6.48
N ARG A 73 -9.80 -16.92 -6.21
CA ARG A 73 -10.29 -15.71 -6.89
C ARG A 73 -9.53 -14.49 -6.37
N ILE A 74 -8.91 -13.72 -7.27
CA ILE A 74 -8.05 -12.59 -6.95
C ILE A 74 -8.39 -11.41 -7.86
N SER A 75 -8.50 -10.22 -7.30
CA SER A 75 -8.48 -8.96 -8.04
C SER A 75 -7.08 -8.34 -7.99
N CYS A 76 -6.54 -7.94 -9.12
CA CYS A 76 -5.33 -7.13 -9.19
C CYS A 76 -5.69 -5.73 -9.68
N ILE A 77 -5.26 -4.70 -8.94
CA ILE A 77 -5.65 -3.30 -9.19
C ILE A 77 -4.41 -2.43 -9.17
N SER A 78 -4.23 -1.58 -10.21
CA SER A 78 -3.24 -0.51 -10.15
C SER A 78 -3.77 0.67 -9.36
N THR A 79 -2.91 1.26 -8.54
CA THR A 79 -3.26 2.41 -7.69
C THR A 79 -2.73 3.73 -8.22
N GLY A 80 -1.81 3.70 -9.21
CA GLY A 80 -0.96 4.85 -9.48
C GLY A 80 0.06 5.05 -8.36
N ILE A 81 0.59 6.26 -8.22
CA ILE A 81 1.65 6.64 -7.28
C ILE A 81 1.08 7.56 -6.21
N GLY A 82 1.39 7.25 -4.95
CA GLY A 82 1.15 8.13 -3.81
C GLY A 82 -0.13 7.85 -3.05
N THR A 83 -0.18 8.41 -1.84
CA THR A 83 -1.25 8.14 -0.87
C THR A 83 -2.58 8.81 -1.20
N ASP A 84 -2.59 9.86 -2.00
CA ASP A 84 -3.81 10.51 -2.50
C ASP A 84 -4.65 9.52 -3.32
N ASN A 85 -3.99 8.77 -4.21
CA ASN A 85 -4.65 7.70 -4.97
C ASN A 85 -5.09 6.54 -4.07
N ILE A 86 -4.33 6.23 -3.03
CA ILE A 86 -4.70 5.18 -2.08
C ILE A 86 -5.96 5.52 -1.31
N ASP A 87 -6.15 6.78 -0.96
CA ASP A 87 -7.39 7.25 -0.35
C ASP A 87 -8.61 6.91 -1.22
N ILE A 88 -8.53 7.18 -2.52
CA ILE A 88 -9.57 6.81 -3.49
C ILE A 88 -9.75 5.29 -3.54
N VAL A 89 -8.67 4.56 -3.76
CA VAL A 89 -8.73 3.11 -4.00
C VAL A 89 -9.30 2.36 -2.80
N VAL A 90 -8.81 2.61 -1.58
CA VAL A 90 -9.25 1.85 -0.41
C VAL A 90 -10.68 2.19 -0.02
N ASN A 91 -11.09 3.47 -0.11
CA ASN A 91 -12.49 3.85 0.12
C ASN A 91 -13.45 3.23 -0.92
N GLU A 92 -13.07 3.20 -2.19
CA GLU A 92 -13.90 2.60 -3.23
C GLU A 92 -13.95 1.07 -3.13
N LEU A 93 -12.84 0.40 -2.71
CA LEU A 93 -12.84 -1.03 -2.43
C LEU A 93 -13.74 -1.40 -1.24
N ASP A 94 -13.69 -0.61 -0.17
CA ASP A 94 -14.60 -0.79 0.96
C ASP A 94 -16.06 -0.56 0.55
N ALA A 95 -16.35 0.47 -0.23
CA ALA A 95 -17.70 0.73 -0.74
C ALA A 95 -18.23 -0.43 -1.59
N LEU A 96 -17.42 -0.98 -2.49
CA LEU A 96 -17.77 -2.15 -3.30
C LEU A 96 -18.03 -3.39 -2.43
N ALA A 97 -17.25 -3.58 -1.37
CA ALA A 97 -17.40 -4.71 -0.47
C ALA A 97 -18.62 -4.55 0.45
N ASN A 98 -18.85 -3.36 1.01
CA ASN A 98 -19.63 -3.16 2.22
C ASN A 98 -20.86 -2.25 2.08
N ILE A 99 -21.07 -1.63 0.91
CA ILE A 99 -22.27 -0.82 0.64
C ILE A 99 -23.14 -1.52 -0.39
N ASP A 100 -24.44 -1.56 -0.14
CA ASP A 100 -25.45 -1.93 -1.13
C ASP A 100 -25.70 -0.72 -2.04
N PHE A 101 -25.33 -0.83 -3.31
CA PHE A 101 -25.42 0.27 -4.27
C PHE A 101 -26.88 0.60 -4.67
N ALA A 102 -27.79 -0.38 -4.59
CA ALA A 102 -29.21 -0.16 -4.92
C ALA A 102 -29.91 0.66 -3.83
N THR A 103 -29.64 0.36 -2.57
CA THR A 103 -30.24 1.07 -1.42
C THR A 103 -29.38 2.21 -0.89
N ARG A 104 -28.10 2.27 -1.30
CA ARG A 104 -27.08 3.20 -0.81
C ARG A 104 -26.91 3.13 0.71
N THR A 105 -26.97 1.95 1.27
CA THR A 105 -26.82 1.71 2.71
C THR A 105 -25.71 0.72 3.01
N GLU A 106 -25.11 0.85 4.17
CA GLU A 106 -24.16 -0.13 4.69
C GLU A 106 -24.83 -1.52 4.79
N LYS A 107 -24.13 -2.57 4.35
CA LYS A 107 -24.60 -3.95 4.45
C LYS A 107 -24.63 -4.39 5.92
N SER A 108 -25.55 -5.30 6.26
CA SER A 108 -25.64 -5.88 7.61
C SER A 108 -24.48 -6.79 7.95
N GLU A 109 -23.89 -7.44 6.93
CA GLU A 109 -22.72 -8.30 7.06
C GLU A 109 -21.58 -7.68 6.26
N LEU A 110 -20.52 -7.29 6.96
CA LEU A 110 -19.37 -6.63 6.36
C LEU A 110 -18.34 -7.69 5.91
N ARG A 111 -17.82 -7.50 4.70
CA ARG A 111 -16.70 -8.27 4.16
C ARG A 111 -15.38 -7.64 4.59
N SER A 112 -14.45 -8.46 5.05
CA SER A 112 -13.07 -8.03 5.30
C SER A 112 -12.18 -8.44 4.12
N LEU A 113 -11.64 -7.47 3.41
CA LEU A 113 -10.74 -7.72 2.28
C LEU A 113 -9.32 -8.02 2.78
N GLU A 114 -8.58 -8.83 2.03
CA GLU A 114 -7.14 -9.04 2.18
C GLU A 114 -6.39 -8.22 1.12
N LEU A 115 -5.83 -7.09 1.52
CA LEU A 115 -5.11 -6.16 0.64
C LEU A 115 -3.60 -6.42 0.71
N VAL A 116 -3.00 -6.93 -0.36
CA VAL A 116 -1.56 -7.18 -0.43
C VAL A 116 -0.93 -6.29 -1.50
N ARG A 117 -0.17 -5.29 -1.07
CA ARG A 117 0.55 -4.44 -2.00
C ARG A 117 1.89 -5.07 -2.40
N ILE A 118 2.11 -5.18 -3.72
CA ILE A 118 3.39 -5.59 -4.31
C ILE A 118 4.03 -4.36 -4.96
N GLY A 119 5.11 -3.87 -4.35
CA GLY A 119 5.77 -2.64 -4.77
C GLY A 119 7.26 -2.79 -5.09
N THR A 120 7.88 -1.65 -5.32
CA THR A 120 9.33 -1.46 -5.39
C THR A 120 9.74 -0.42 -4.34
N CYS A 121 10.96 -0.47 -3.85
CA CYS A 121 11.41 0.44 -2.81
C CYS A 121 12.89 0.81 -2.93
N GLY A 122 13.27 1.88 -2.24
CA GLY A 122 14.65 2.25 -2.01
C GLY A 122 15.11 1.79 -0.62
N GLY A 123 16.10 0.90 -0.56
CA GLY A 123 16.68 0.41 0.69
C GLY A 123 17.46 1.49 1.44
N MET A 124 17.39 1.45 2.78
CA MET A 124 18.05 2.37 3.70
C MET A 124 19.11 1.71 4.58
N GLN A 125 19.21 0.39 4.56
CA GLN A 125 20.15 -0.39 5.38
C GLN A 125 21.10 -1.15 4.46
N ALA A 126 22.40 -0.97 4.64
CA ALA A 126 23.44 -1.54 3.76
C ALA A 126 23.48 -3.08 3.76
N ASP A 127 22.96 -3.71 4.83
CA ASP A 127 22.85 -5.17 4.97
C ASP A 127 21.67 -5.80 4.20
N ILE A 128 20.81 -4.98 3.55
CA ILE A 128 19.70 -5.47 2.71
C ILE A 128 20.07 -5.28 1.23
N PRO A 129 20.41 -6.37 0.50
CA PRO A 129 20.89 -6.27 -0.88
C PRO A 129 19.81 -5.81 -1.88
N LEU A 130 20.25 -5.30 -3.04
CA LEU A 130 19.40 -5.11 -4.21
C LEU A 130 18.75 -6.43 -4.63
N GLY A 131 17.51 -6.37 -5.08
CA GLY A 131 16.71 -7.53 -5.49
C GLY A 131 16.08 -8.30 -4.33
N SER A 132 16.40 -7.96 -3.07
CA SER A 132 15.73 -8.55 -1.90
C SER A 132 14.26 -8.20 -1.84
N PHE A 133 13.46 -9.09 -1.23
CA PHE A 133 12.08 -8.83 -0.88
C PHE A 133 11.98 -8.35 0.55
N LEU A 134 11.26 -7.25 0.76
CA LEU A 134 11.19 -6.57 2.04
C LEU A 134 9.73 -6.31 2.42
N VAL A 135 9.33 -6.84 3.56
CA VAL A 135 7.98 -6.70 4.13
C VAL A 135 7.95 -5.56 5.12
N SER A 136 6.94 -4.72 5.00
CA SER A 136 6.63 -3.65 5.93
C SER A 136 5.86 -4.20 7.12
N GLU A 137 6.54 -4.51 8.24
CA GLU A 137 5.86 -4.86 9.50
C GLU A 137 5.13 -3.64 10.06
N LYS A 138 5.74 -2.47 9.90
CA LYS A 138 5.17 -1.17 10.21
C LYS A 138 5.35 -0.23 9.03
N SER A 139 4.31 0.52 8.74
CA SER A 139 4.33 1.57 7.72
C SER A 139 4.27 2.93 8.39
N ILE A 140 5.17 3.83 7.99
CA ILE A 140 5.34 5.17 8.52
C ILE A 140 4.88 6.16 7.45
N GLY A 141 3.77 6.84 7.66
CA GLY A 141 3.24 7.82 6.72
C GLY A 141 3.79 9.21 6.94
N PHE A 142 4.43 9.80 5.93
CA PHE A 142 4.82 11.21 5.91
C PHE A 142 3.77 12.08 5.20
N ASP A 143 2.71 11.45 4.70
CA ASP A 143 1.68 12.05 3.86
C ASP A 143 0.58 12.77 4.66
N GLY A 144 0.28 12.32 5.86
CA GLY A 144 -0.75 12.91 6.72
C GLY A 144 -2.19 12.52 6.38
N VAL A 145 -2.45 11.63 5.40
CA VAL A 145 -3.83 11.23 4.98
C VAL A 145 -4.64 10.75 6.17
N LEU A 146 -4.06 9.93 7.04
CA LEU A 146 -4.79 9.33 8.14
C LEU A 146 -5.30 10.36 9.18
N ALA A 147 -4.70 11.56 9.23
CA ALA A 147 -5.13 12.63 10.13
C ALA A 147 -6.51 13.21 9.77
N PHE A 148 -7.03 12.94 8.57
CA PHE A 148 -8.37 13.34 8.15
C PHE A 148 -9.46 12.34 8.56
N TYR A 149 -9.10 11.21 9.18
CA TYR A 149 -10.03 10.14 9.57
C TYR A 149 -10.18 10.06 11.09
N ALA A 150 -11.42 9.92 11.55
CA ALA A 150 -11.69 9.59 12.95
C ALA A 150 -11.12 8.19 13.29
N GLY A 151 -10.70 8.00 14.53
CA GLY A 151 -10.10 6.73 14.97
C GLY A 151 -8.63 6.55 14.61
N ARG A 152 -8.00 7.56 14.01
CA ARG A 152 -6.57 7.54 13.65
C ARG A 152 -5.69 7.06 14.80
N ASP A 153 -5.88 7.56 16.00
CA ASP A 153 -5.07 7.24 17.17
C ASP A 153 -5.32 5.81 17.70
N GLU A 154 -6.46 5.21 17.37
CA GLU A 154 -6.81 3.84 17.77
C GLU A 154 -6.02 2.80 16.96
N VAL A 155 -5.60 3.16 15.74
CA VAL A 155 -4.86 2.28 14.82
C VAL A 155 -3.38 2.62 14.72
N SER A 156 -2.92 3.69 15.39
CA SER A 156 -1.57 4.21 15.30
C SER A 156 -0.72 3.89 16.53
N GLU A 157 0.59 3.80 16.33
CA GLU A 157 1.58 3.57 17.37
C GLU A 157 2.16 4.89 17.91
N LEU A 158 1.42 5.59 18.74
CA LEU A 158 1.71 6.96 19.20
C LEU A 158 3.10 7.11 19.84
N GLY A 159 3.56 6.13 20.62
CA GLY A 159 4.90 6.15 21.23
C GLY A 159 6.02 6.07 20.19
N PHE A 160 5.83 5.28 19.12
CA PHE A 160 6.77 5.22 18.01
C PHE A 160 6.82 6.56 17.26
N GLU A 161 5.66 7.17 17.00
CA GLU A 161 5.54 8.46 16.31
C GLU A 161 6.27 9.57 17.07
N GLU A 162 6.08 9.66 18.39
CA GLU A 162 6.75 10.63 19.24
C GLU A 162 8.28 10.45 19.20
N ALA A 163 8.75 9.22 19.37
CA ALA A 163 10.17 8.89 19.32
C ALA A 163 10.77 9.23 17.94
N LEU A 164 10.05 8.90 16.85
CA LEU A 164 10.47 9.20 15.49
C LEU A 164 10.60 10.70 15.24
N MET A 165 9.55 11.47 15.55
CA MET A 165 9.55 12.92 15.35
C MET A 165 10.70 13.60 16.11
N LYS A 166 10.94 13.18 17.34
CA LYS A 166 12.06 13.68 18.16
C LYS A 166 13.41 13.35 17.51
N HIS A 167 13.62 12.11 17.09
CA HIS A 167 14.89 11.67 16.50
C HIS A 167 15.17 12.35 15.15
N LEU A 168 14.16 12.47 14.28
CA LEU A 168 14.28 13.10 12.97
C LEU A 168 14.36 14.64 13.04
N LYS A 169 14.22 15.25 14.23
CA LYS A 169 14.07 16.70 14.37
C LYS A 169 12.98 17.23 13.43
N TRP A 170 11.80 16.59 13.51
CA TRP A 170 10.72 16.75 12.54
C TRP A 170 10.33 18.21 12.32
N ASN A 171 10.16 18.60 11.06
CA ASN A 171 9.74 19.94 10.71
C ASN A 171 8.28 20.17 11.13
N PRO A 172 7.98 21.11 12.07
CA PRO A 172 6.62 21.34 12.56
C PRO A 172 5.66 21.91 11.49
N LYS A 173 6.17 22.29 10.32
CA LYS A 173 5.34 22.73 9.18
C LYS A 173 4.92 21.59 8.27
N ALA A 174 5.52 20.40 8.42
CA ALA A 174 5.10 19.21 7.71
C ALA A 174 3.97 18.50 8.47
N ALA A 175 3.21 17.66 7.76
CA ALA A 175 2.23 16.80 8.43
C ALA A 175 2.94 15.90 9.46
N SER A 176 2.32 15.68 10.63
CA SER A 176 2.86 14.76 11.62
C SER A 176 2.88 13.34 11.06
N PRO A 177 3.99 12.61 11.19
CA PRO A 177 4.03 11.21 10.82
C PRO A 177 3.01 10.38 11.60
N TYR A 178 2.53 9.32 10.97
CA TYR A 178 1.77 8.28 11.64
C TYR A 178 2.40 6.92 11.40
N VAL A 179 2.24 6.00 12.33
CA VAL A 179 2.84 4.65 12.26
C VAL A 179 1.76 3.61 12.48
N VAL A 180 1.61 2.70 11.52
CA VAL A 180 0.58 1.68 11.52
C VAL A 180 1.21 0.31 11.29
N SER A 181 0.81 -0.69 12.06
CA SER A 181 1.23 -2.07 11.89
C SER A 181 0.49 -2.76 10.75
N ALA A 182 1.20 -3.58 9.97
CA ALA A 182 0.59 -4.49 9.01
C ALA A 182 -0.23 -5.58 9.70
N ASN A 183 -1.15 -6.21 8.99
CA ASN A 183 -1.88 -7.36 9.50
C ASN A 183 -0.94 -8.54 9.74
N LYS A 184 -0.82 -8.97 10.99
CA LYS A 184 0.12 -10.00 11.44
C LYS A 184 -0.09 -11.33 10.73
N GLU A 185 -1.34 -11.76 10.54
CA GLU A 185 -1.67 -13.03 9.89
C GLU A 185 -1.21 -13.03 8.41
N LEU A 186 -1.44 -11.93 7.67
CA LEU A 186 -0.95 -11.78 6.30
C LEU A 186 0.58 -11.77 6.25
N VAL A 187 1.23 -11.06 7.16
CA VAL A 187 2.69 -11.02 7.23
C VAL A 187 3.28 -12.40 7.50
N GLU A 188 2.78 -13.14 8.47
CA GLU A 188 3.27 -14.48 8.80
C GLU A 188 3.04 -15.49 7.68
N ARG A 189 1.91 -15.37 6.95
CA ARG A 189 1.59 -16.25 5.82
C ARG A 189 2.49 -15.97 4.61
N ILE A 190 2.75 -14.70 4.31
CA ILE A 190 3.45 -14.29 3.08
C ILE A 190 4.96 -14.13 3.30
N ALA A 191 5.38 -13.52 4.39
CA ALA A 191 6.78 -13.25 4.70
C ALA A 191 7.44 -14.42 5.42
N GLN A 192 7.91 -15.39 4.66
CA GLN A 192 8.70 -16.50 5.18
C GLN A 192 10.18 -16.10 5.35
N GLU A 193 11.07 -17.05 5.59
CA GLU A 193 12.51 -16.82 5.81
C GLU A 193 13.24 -16.19 4.61
N ASP A 194 12.62 -16.17 3.44
CA ASP A 194 13.15 -15.61 2.19
C ASP A 194 12.90 -14.09 2.04
N MET A 195 12.31 -13.44 3.05
CA MET A 195 12.00 -12.02 3.01
C MET A 195 12.56 -11.27 4.22
N TYR A 196 13.14 -10.11 4.00
CA TYR A 196 13.50 -9.17 5.06
C TYR A 196 12.25 -8.53 5.63
N ARG A 197 12.31 -8.11 6.91
CA ARG A 197 11.23 -7.44 7.61
C ARG A 197 11.73 -6.14 8.24
N GLY A 198 10.88 -5.11 8.29
CA GLY A 198 11.23 -3.86 8.95
C GLY A 198 10.16 -2.78 8.82
N CYS A 199 10.54 -1.55 9.18
CA CYS A 199 9.67 -0.38 9.06
C CYS A 199 9.91 0.32 7.73
N THR A 200 8.83 0.64 7.03
CA THR A 200 8.84 1.28 5.71
C THR A 200 8.29 2.69 5.82
N ILE A 201 8.97 3.67 5.26
CA ILE A 201 8.43 5.03 5.11
C ILE A 201 7.68 5.13 3.78
N SER A 202 6.42 5.55 3.85
CA SER A 202 5.65 6.03 2.72
C SER A 202 5.79 7.55 2.63
N ALA A 203 6.56 7.99 1.64
CA ALA A 203 6.83 9.41 1.44
C ALA A 203 5.87 10.00 0.42
N ASN A 204 5.38 11.20 0.69
CA ASN A 204 4.47 11.95 -0.18
C ASN A 204 5.16 12.62 -1.39
N GLY A 205 6.35 12.16 -1.75
CA GLY A 205 7.11 12.59 -2.92
C GLY A 205 8.37 11.75 -3.09
N PHE A 206 8.87 11.69 -4.32
CA PHE A 206 10.03 10.85 -4.66
C PHE A 206 11.37 11.55 -4.39
N TYR A 207 11.45 12.88 -4.53
CA TYR A 207 12.68 13.63 -4.40
C TYR A 207 12.88 14.18 -2.99
N GLY A 208 12.48 15.40 -2.71
CA GLY A 208 12.68 16.07 -1.42
C GLY A 208 12.17 15.27 -0.21
N PRO A 209 10.93 14.73 -0.23
CA PRO A 209 10.42 13.91 0.88
C PRO A 209 11.20 12.62 1.17
N GLN A 210 11.97 12.13 0.19
CA GLN A 210 12.90 11.01 0.36
C GLN A 210 14.36 11.43 0.48
N GLY A 211 14.64 12.69 0.75
CA GLY A 211 15.99 13.19 0.91
C GLY A 211 16.84 13.18 -0.36
N ARG A 212 16.21 13.25 -1.55
CA ARG A 212 16.92 13.42 -2.82
C ARG A 212 17.07 14.88 -3.18
N VAL A 213 18.27 15.28 -3.53
CA VAL A 213 18.59 16.64 -3.97
C VAL A 213 18.85 16.64 -5.47
N LEU A 214 18.15 17.51 -6.21
CA LEU A 214 18.49 17.88 -7.58
C LEU A 214 18.87 19.36 -7.59
N ARG A 215 18.05 20.23 -8.21
CA ARG A 215 18.32 21.68 -8.24
C ARG A 215 17.86 22.40 -6.96
N CYS A 216 16.83 21.86 -6.29
CA CYS A 216 16.31 22.43 -5.06
C CYS A 216 16.94 21.72 -3.87
N ASP A 217 17.45 22.47 -2.92
CA ASP A 217 17.94 21.95 -1.65
C ASP A 217 16.77 21.42 -0.81
N ILE A 218 17.08 20.44 0.04
CA ILE A 218 16.11 19.88 0.99
C ILE A 218 16.25 20.59 2.34
N HIS A 219 15.13 20.62 3.09
CA HIS A 219 15.09 21.31 4.37
C HIS A 219 16.04 20.71 5.43
N ASN A 220 16.16 19.38 5.45
CA ASN A 220 17.05 18.67 6.37
C ASN A 220 18.03 17.76 5.58
N PRO A 221 19.27 18.21 5.33
CA PRO A 221 20.28 17.42 4.62
C PRO A 221 20.67 16.11 5.32
N GLU A 222 20.51 16.03 6.66
CA GLU A 222 20.85 14.86 7.47
C GLU A 222 19.71 13.81 7.54
N ILE A 223 18.57 14.05 6.88
CA ILE A 223 17.36 13.25 7.08
C ILE A 223 17.60 11.74 6.86
N ASN A 224 18.36 11.37 5.84
CA ASN A 224 18.63 9.96 5.54
C ASN A 224 19.56 9.30 6.56
N ASP A 225 20.50 10.02 7.14
CA ASP A 225 21.37 9.52 8.20
C ASP A 225 20.58 9.33 9.52
N LEU A 226 19.68 10.27 9.82
CA LEU A 226 18.76 10.14 10.94
C LEU A 226 17.83 8.95 10.77
N ILE A 227 17.28 8.73 9.59
CA ILE A 227 16.38 7.59 9.29
C ILE A 227 17.13 6.26 9.41
N GLU A 228 18.34 6.17 8.84
CA GLU A 228 19.15 4.94 8.94
C GLU A 228 19.48 4.58 10.38
N SER A 229 19.81 5.57 11.19
CA SER A 229 20.21 5.39 12.60
C SER A 229 19.05 5.21 13.56
N PHE A 230 17.81 5.48 13.15
CA PHE A 230 16.65 5.37 14.02
C PHE A 230 16.43 3.93 14.51
N ARG A 231 16.19 3.79 15.83
CA ARG A 231 15.82 2.52 16.47
C ARG A 231 14.77 2.79 17.54
N TYR A 232 13.74 1.95 17.56
CA TYR A 232 12.71 1.98 18.60
C TYR A 232 12.19 0.58 18.87
N GLU A 233 12.28 0.11 20.11
CA GLU A 233 11.82 -1.22 20.54
C GLU A 233 12.28 -2.38 19.64
N GLY A 234 13.53 -2.35 19.18
CA GLY A 234 14.10 -3.34 18.28
C GLY A 234 13.78 -3.15 16.80
N HIS A 235 12.90 -2.22 16.47
CA HIS A 235 12.56 -1.88 15.08
C HIS A 235 13.57 -0.89 14.46
N ARG A 236 13.79 -1.01 13.16
CA ARG A 236 14.57 -0.09 12.34
C ARG A 236 13.85 0.27 11.05
N ILE A 237 14.11 1.45 10.51
CA ILE A 237 13.58 1.84 9.20
C ILE A 237 14.45 1.20 8.12
N THR A 238 13.82 0.47 7.20
CA THR A 238 14.51 -0.35 6.21
C THR A 238 14.45 0.20 4.80
N ASN A 239 13.42 0.97 4.46
CA ASN A 239 13.21 1.43 3.09
C ASN A 239 12.21 2.57 2.98
N TYR A 240 12.22 3.19 1.80
CA TYR A 240 11.20 4.12 1.31
C TYR A 240 10.34 3.49 0.22
N GLU A 241 9.05 3.75 0.26
CA GLU A 241 8.09 3.64 -0.84
C GLU A 241 7.07 4.79 -0.74
N MET A 242 5.88 4.71 -1.32
CA MET A 242 4.99 5.88 -1.42
C MET A 242 3.51 5.62 -1.09
N GLU A 243 3.08 4.41 -0.70
CA GLU A 243 1.65 4.05 -0.57
C GLU A 243 1.29 3.21 0.66
N GLY A 244 2.21 2.41 1.18
CA GLY A 244 1.94 1.37 2.19
C GLY A 244 1.31 1.87 3.48
N SER A 245 1.63 3.08 3.92
CA SER A 245 1.09 3.68 5.15
C SER A 245 -0.42 3.92 5.06
N ALA A 246 -0.87 4.53 3.96
CA ALA A 246 -2.29 4.80 3.75
C ALA A 246 -3.08 3.49 3.54
N ILE A 247 -2.51 2.51 2.81
CA ILE A 247 -3.13 1.19 2.67
C ILE A 247 -3.32 0.54 4.04
N ALA A 248 -2.28 0.49 4.87
CA ALA A 248 -2.34 -0.14 6.19
C ALA A 248 -3.31 0.60 7.11
N GLY A 249 -3.24 1.94 7.17
CA GLY A 249 -4.06 2.75 8.05
C GLY A 249 -5.54 2.71 7.70
N LEU A 250 -5.89 2.95 6.44
CA LEU A 250 -7.28 2.94 5.98
C LEU A 250 -7.88 1.53 6.07
N ALA A 251 -7.12 0.49 5.72
CA ALA A 251 -7.57 -0.89 5.86
C ALA A 251 -7.95 -1.22 7.31
N LEU A 252 -7.12 -0.85 8.29
CA LEU A 252 -7.42 -1.07 9.71
C LEU A 252 -8.66 -0.30 10.15
N LEU A 253 -8.82 0.98 9.77
CA LEU A 253 -9.99 1.78 10.11
C LEU A 253 -11.29 1.20 9.55
N MET A 254 -11.22 0.53 8.39
CA MET A 254 -12.37 -0.06 7.70
C MET A 254 -12.57 -1.56 8.01
N GLY A 255 -11.74 -2.17 8.88
CA GLY A 255 -11.86 -3.57 9.24
C GLY A 255 -11.32 -4.57 8.21
N HIS A 256 -10.45 -4.10 7.32
CA HIS A 256 -9.73 -4.94 6.35
C HIS A 256 -8.35 -5.38 6.86
N LYS A 257 -7.78 -6.40 6.23
CA LYS A 257 -6.41 -6.85 6.45
C LYS A 257 -5.50 -6.29 5.37
N ALA A 258 -4.35 -5.72 5.75
CA ALA A 258 -3.41 -5.20 4.76
C ALA A 258 -1.96 -5.50 5.10
N MET A 259 -1.13 -5.65 4.06
CA MET A 259 0.32 -5.67 4.15
C MET A 259 0.95 -5.13 2.86
N THR A 260 2.19 -4.68 2.98
CA THR A 260 3.03 -4.27 1.83
C THR A 260 4.29 -5.12 1.78
N VAL A 261 4.64 -5.58 0.58
CA VAL A 261 5.93 -6.19 0.28
C VAL A 261 6.54 -5.54 -0.96
N CYS A 262 7.82 -5.21 -0.90
CA CYS A 262 8.53 -4.52 -1.98
C CYS A 262 9.79 -5.28 -2.42
N CYS A 263 10.12 -5.17 -3.71
CA CYS A 263 11.43 -5.48 -4.21
C CYS A 263 12.35 -4.27 -4.03
N VAL A 264 13.54 -4.46 -3.46
CA VAL A 264 14.56 -3.41 -3.31
C VAL A 264 15.22 -3.16 -4.65
N ILE A 265 14.94 -2.00 -5.29
CA ILE A 265 15.46 -1.67 -6.63
C ILE A 265 16.54 -0.59 -6.60
N ALA A 266 16.67 0.13 -5.50
CA ALA A 266 17.72 1.10 -5.26
C ALA A 266 18.21 0.96 -3.82
N GLN A 267 19.51 1.19 -3.61
CA GLN A 267 20.11 1.13 -2.27
C GLN A 267 20.79 2.47 -2.00
N ARG A 268 20.24 3.21 -1.05
CA ARG A 268 20.63 4.61 -0.78
C ARG A 268 22.03 4.75 -0.17
N ARG A 269 22.43 3.75 0.63
CA ARG A 269 23.69 3.82 1.39
C ARG A 269 24.93 3.38 0.59
N ILE A 270 24.74 2.62 -0.46
CA ILE A 270 25.83 2.21 -1.36
C ILE A 270 25.67 2.83 -2.76
N GLU A 271 24.78 3.81 -2.90
CA GLU A 271 24.54 4.56 -4.14
C GLU A 271 24.30 3.69 -5.36
N ALA A 272 23.65 2.51 -5.18
CA ALA A 272 23.39 1.57 -6.22
C ALA A 272 21.90 1.55 -6.63
N ALA A 273 21.65 1.36 -7.91
CA ALA A 273 20.32 1.15 -8.45
C ALA A 273 20.32 0.03 -9.49
N ASN A 274 19.25 -0.78 -9.48
CA ASN A 274 19.02 -1.81 -10.48
C ASN A 274 17.92 -1.35 -11.44
N THR A 275 18.27 -1.06 -12.68
CA THR A 275 17.31 -0.66 -13.72
C THR A 275 16.63 -1.86 -14.37
N ASP A 276 17.22 -3.05 -14.28
CA ASP A 276 16.64 -4.32 -14.74
C ASP A 276 16.04 -5.11 -13.57
N TYR A 277 15.09 -4.50 -12.88
CA TYR A 277 14.42 -5.08 -11.71
C TYR A 277 13.17 -5.93 -12.03
N LYS A 278 12.70 -5.90 -13.28
CA LYS A 278 11.46 -6.59 -13.68
C LYS A 278 11.46 -8.10 -13.38
N PRO A 279 12.56 -8.86 -13.60
CA PRO A 279 12.60 -10.29 -13.26
C PRO A 279 12.41 -10.55 -11.75
N PHE A 280 12.99 -9.71 -10.90
CA PHE A 280 12.83 -9.81 -9.43
C PHE A 280 11.40 -9.52 -9.00
N VAL A 281 10.77 -8.49 -9.59
CA VAL A 281 9.36 -8.18 -9.33
C VAL A 281 8.45 -9.31 -9.79
N LYS A 282 8.72 -9.92 -10.95
CA LYS A 282 7.98 -11.08 -11.44
C LYS A 282 8.03 -12.25 -10.46
N LYS A 283 9.24 -12.54 -9.93
CA LYS A 283 9.42 -13.56 -8.90
C LYS A 283 8.67 -13.22 -7.61
N LEU A 284 8.68 -11.96 -7.18
CA LEU A 284 7.92 -11.50 -6.02
C LEU A 284 6.41 -11.70 -6.22
N VAL A 285 5.89 -11.34 -7.41
CA VAL A 285 4.48 -11.55 -7.77
C VAL A 285 4.10 -13.02 -7.64
N GLU A 286 4.87 -13.93 -8.25
CA GLU A 286 4.62 -15.36 -8.17
C GLU A 286 4.63 -15.86 -6.72
N THR A 287 5.64 -15.44 -5.93
CA THR A 287 5.77 -15.81 -4.53
C THR A 287 4.55 -15.35 -3.70
N VAL A 288 4.07 -14.12 -3.92
CA VAL A 288 2.89 -13.60 -3.22
C VAL A 288 1.63 -14.34 -3.64
N LEU A 289 1.42 -14.59 -4.94
CA LEU A 289 0.26 -15.33 -5.44
C LEU A 289 0.18 -16.74 -4.88
N ASP A 290 1.30 -17.41 -4.68
CA ASP A 290 1.35 -18.74 -4.07
C ASP A 290 0.91 -18.72 -2.60
N ARG A 291 1.19 -17.62 -1.88
CA ARG A 291 1.04 -17.51 -0.42
C ARG A 291 -0.21 -16.72 0.04
N ILE A 292 -0.87 -15.98 -0.86
CA ILE A 292 -2.04 -15.17 -0.51
C ILE A 292 -3.29 -15.99 -0.22
#